data_4d8c8f7d6deee7d6374e594366191f9f
#
_entry.id   4d8c8f7d6deee7d6374e594366191f9f
#
_cell.length_a   1.000
_cell.length_b   1.000
_cell.length_c   1.000
_cell.angle_alpha   90.00
_cell.angle_beta   90.00
_cell.angle_gamma   90.00
#
_symmetry.space_group_name_H-M   'P 1'
#
loop_
_entity.id
_entity.type
_entity.pdbx_description
1 polymer ?
#
loop_
_entity_poly.entity_id
_entity_poly.type
_entity_poly.pdbx_seq_one_letter_code
_entity_poly.pdbx_strand_id
1 'polypeptide(L)'
;MKIHLWLNGKEISDEISPDMPLLEYVRTKGCYSVKRGCETSNCGLCTVWMNKKPVLSCSVLAARADGKEIVTLEGVQERTAEFGTYLANQGGEQCGFCNPGFIMNVLAMEDELDDPTEEEIKAYLSGNLCRCSGYESQLRAIKNYLNRNRDIE
;
A
#
# COMPACT_ATOMS: atom_id res chain seq x y z
N MET A 1 -2.30 9.54 -25.03
CA MET A 1 -0.85 9.37 -25.12
C MET A 1 -0.50 7.91 -24.88
N LYS A 2 0.57 7.42 -25.47
CA LYS A 2 1.07 6.06 -25.19
C LYS A 2 1.94 6.07 -23.97
N ILE A 3 1.77 5.05 -23.11
CA ILE A 3 2.64 4.75 -21.96
C ILE A 3 3.07 3.31 -22.00
N HIS A 4 4.21 3.02 -21.40
CA HIS A 4 4.78 1.70 -21.23
C HIS A 4 5.27 1.56 -19.79
N LEU A 5 4.80 0.55 -19.06
CA LEU A 5 5.15 0.35 -17.64
C LEU A 5 5.12 -1.14 -17.26
N TRP A 6 5.62 -1.46 -16.09
CA TRP A 6 5.46 -2.78 -15.47
C TRP A 6 4.42 -2.68 -14.35
N LEU A 7 3.36 -3.48 -14.43
CA LEU A 7 2.34 -3.57 -13.38
C LEU A 7 2.36 -4.97 -12.77
N ASN A 8 2.71 -5.05 -11.50
CA ASN A 8 2.84 -6.32 -10.76
C ASN A 8 3.73 -7.34 -11.52
N GLY A 9 4.86 -6.87 -12.04
CA GLY A 9 5.83 -7.67 -12.79
C GLY A 9 5.46 -7.96 -14.24
N LYS A 10 4.29 -7.51 -14.73
CA LYS A 10 3.87 -7.67 -16.12
C LYS A 10 4.09 -6.38 -16.90
N GLU A 11 4.71 -6.52 -18.06
CA GLU A 11 4.92 -5.43 -19.01
C GLU A 11 3.60 -5.08 -19.71
N ILE A 12 3.25 -3.79 -19.73
CA ILE A 12 2.02 -3.27 -20.31
C ILE A 12 2.33 -2.04 -21.16
N SER A 13 1.72 -1.99 -22.34
CA SER A 13 1.71 -0.80 -23.20
C SER A 13 0.29 -0.42 -23.52
N ASP A 14 -0.08 0.82 -23.22
CA ASP A 14 -1.45 1.32 -23.40
C ASP A 14 -1.47 2.73 -23.98
N GLU A 15 -2.63 3.07 -24.51
CA GLU A 15 -2.98 4.45 -24.83
C GLU A 15 -3.96 4.99 -23.78
N ILE A 16 -3.61 6.09 -23.15
CA ILE A 16 -4.36 6.70 -22.05
C ILE A 16 -4.68 8.17 -22.31
N SER A 17 -5.68 8.70 -21.59
CA SER A 17 -5.86 10.15 -21.48
C SER A 17 -4.72 10.75 -20.65
N PRO A 18 -4.14 11.91 -21.05
CA PRO A 18 -3.04 12.53 -20.31
C PRO A 18 -3.37 12.93 -18.86
N ASP A 19 -4.64 13.17 -18.57
CA ASP A 19 -5.16 13.57 -17.27
C ASP A 19 -5.62 12.38 -16.39
N MET A 20 -5.49 11.14 -16.86
CA MET A 20 -5.94 9.96 -16.13
C MET A 20 -5.14 9.77 -14.84
N PRO A 21 -5.78 9.71 -13.65
CA PRO A 21 -5.11 9.35 -12.40
C PRO A 21 -4.58 7.91 -12.44
N LEU A 22 -3.44 7.66 -11.81
CA LEU A 22 -2.86 6.32 -11.71
C LEU A 22 -3.83 5.34 -11.02
N LEU A 23 -4.58 5.80 -10.00
CA LEU A 23 -5.63 5.03 -9.34
C LEU A 23 -6.64 4.47 -10.34
N GLU A 24 -7.17 5.31 -11.21
CA GLU A 24 -8.17 4.86 -12.21
C GLU A 24 -7.52 3.88 -13.19
N TYR A 25 -6.32 4.19 -13.66
CA TYR A 25 -5.59 3.33 -14.59
C TYR A 25 -5.40 1.91 -14.04
N VAL A 26 -4.83 1.76 -12.82
CA VAL A 26 -4.57 0.41 -12.27
C VAL A 26 -5.87 -0.35 -12.01
N ARG A 27 -6.96 0.33 -11.70
CA ARG A 27 -8.29 -0.29 -11.56
C ARG A 27 -8.84 -0.82 -12.90
N THR A 28 -8.58 -0.14 -14.03
CA THR A 28 -8.94 -0.67 -15.37
C THR A 28 -8.18 -1.97 -15.69
N LYS A 29 -7.06 -2.22 -15.00
CA LYS A 29 -6.24 -3.44 -15.14
C LYS A 29 -6.60 -4.54 -14.13
N GLY A 30 -7.68 -4.36 -13.37
CA GLY A 30 -8.15 -5.36 -12.39
C GLY A 30 -7.53 -5.24 -11.00
N CYS A 31 -6.72 -4.21 -10.73
CA CYS A 31 -6.15 -3.97 -9.41
C CYS A 31 -7.19 -3.28 -8.50
N TYR A 32 -8.19 -4.03 -8.07
CA TYR A 32 -9.33 -3.51 -7.29
C TYR A 32 -9.01 -3.30 -5.81
N SER A 33 -7.88 -3.80 -5.32
CA SER A 33 -7.39 -3.47 -3.98
C SER A 33 -7.10 -1.98 -3.80
N VAL A 34 -6.75 -1.29 -4.89
CA VAL A 34 -6.51 0.16 -4.89
C VAL A 34 -7.85 0.88 -4.86
N LYS A 35 -8.14 1.58 -3.75
CA LYS A 35 -9.47 2.18 -3.49
C LYS A 35 -9.41 3.69 -3.37
N ARG A 36 -10.50 4.34 -3.78
CA ARG A 36 -10.74 5.76 -3.53
C ARG A 36 -11.56 5.90 -2.24
N GLY A 37 -10.92 6.31 -1.16
CA GLY A 37 -11.59 6.51 0.15
C GLY A 37 -11.81 7.96 0.52
N CYS A 38 -11.22 8.91 -0.23
CA CYS A 38 -11.39 10.34 -0.04
C CYS A 38 -11.20 11.12 -1.35
N GLU A 39 -11.54 12.42 -1.33
CA GLU A 39 -11.31 13.36 -2.43
C GLU A 39 -10.21 14.39 -2.11
N THR A 40 -9.50 14.21 -0.98
CA THR A 40 -8.54 15.18 -0.43
C THR A 40 -7.12 14.63 -0.30
N SER A 41 -6.84 13.45 -0.87
CA SER A 41 -5.52 12.82 -0.91
C SER A 41 -4.87 12.60 0.45
N ASN A 42 -5.66 12.25 1.49
CA ASN A 42 -5.17 12.11 2.86
C ASN A 42 -5.50 10.76 3.53
N CYS A 43 -6.33 9.89 2.91
CA CYS A 43 -6.76 8.66 3.58
C CYS A 43 -5.80 7.47 3.42
N GLY A 44 -4.93 7.46 2.43
CA GLY A 44 -3.95 6.39 2.18
C GLY A 44 -4.50 5.12 1.53
N LEU A 45 -5.82 5.02 1.24
CA LEU A 45 -6.43 3.82 0.68
C LEU A 45 -5.98 3.50 -0.74
N CYS A 46 -5.49 4.49 -1.47
CA CYS A 46 -5.01 4.38 -2.84
C CYS A 46 -3.50 4.14 -2.94
N THR A 47 -2.83 3.82 -1.85
CA THR A 47 -1.37 3.60 -1.84
C THR A 47 -0.99 2.45 -2.77
N VAL A 48 -0.05 2.72 -3.66
CA VAL A 48 0.66 1.75 -4.51
C VAL A 48 2.15 2.03 -4.41
N TRP A 49 3.00 1.12 -4.87
CA TRP A 49 4.42 1.43 -5.01
C TRP A 49 4.72 1.85 -6.45
N MET A 50 5.52 2.87 -6.60
CA MET A 50 6.12 3.29 -7.86
C MET A 50 7.64 3.26 -7.70
N ASN A 51 8.30 2.34 -8.41
CA ASN A 51 9.72 2.06 -8.25
C ASN A 51 10.08 1.81 -6.77
N LYS A 52 9.35 0.91 -6.10
CA LYS A 52 9.49 0.51 -4.69
C LYS A 52 9.18 1.61 -3.66
N LYS A 53 8.69 2.78 -4.06
CA LYS A 53 8.33 3.86 -3.15
C LYS A 53 6.80 3.99 -3.07
N PRO A 54 6.22 4.10 -1.86
CA PRO A 54 4.79 4.28 -1.70
C PRO A 54 4.36 5.66 -2.21
N VAL A 55 3.30 5.69 -3.00
CA VAL A 55 2.69 6.91 -3.52
C VAL A 55 1.17 6.82 -3.44
N LEU A 56 0.52 7.97 -3.28
CA LEU A 56 -0.94 8.08 -3.39
C LEU A 56 -1.34 8.10 -4.86
N SER A 57 -1.83 6.99 -5.39
CA SER A 57 -2.16 6.87 -6.81
C SER A 57 -3.27 7.81 -7.28
N CYS A 58 -4.13 8.31 -6.37
CA CYS A 58 -5.13 9.34 -6.68
C CYS A 58 -4.51 10.71 -7.01
N SER A 59 -3.28 10.97 -6.56
CA SER A 59 -2.56 12.24 -6.73
C SER A 59 -1.43 12.17 -7.76
N VAL A 60 -1.29 11.03 -8.43
CA VAL A 60 -0.30 10.78 -9.48
C VAL A 60 -1.02 10.52 -10.78
N LEU A 61 -0.63 11.22 -11.86
CA LEU A 61 -1.13 10.92 -13.20
C LEU A 61 -0.51 9.61 -13.71
N ALA A 62 -1.28 8.78 -14.42
CA ALA A 62 -0.80 7.54 -15.03
C ALA A 62 0.34 7.81 -16.02
N ALA A 63 0.36 8.96 -16.68
CA ALA A 63 1.44 9.42 -17.54
C ALA A 63 2.83 9.43 -16.84
N ARG A 64 2.87 9.66 -15.53
CA ARG A 64 4.12 9.63 -14.74
C ARG A 64 4.62 8.23 -14.44
N ALA A 65 3.80 7.21 -14.69
CA ALA A 65 4.18 5.81 -14.54
C ALA A 65 4.91 5.26 -15.78
N ASP A 66 5.00 6.03 -16.87
CA ASP A 66 5.73 5.64 -18.06
C ASP A 66 7.20 5.29 -17.73
N GLY A 67 7.64 4.11 -18.18
CA GLY A 67 8.98 3.57 -17.88
C GLY A 67 9.18 3.09 -16.44
N LYS A 68 8.13 2.97 -15.62
CA LYS A 68 8.25 2.63 -14.19
C LYS A 68 7.59 1.31 -13.84
N GLU A 69 8.03 0.76 -12.71
CA GLU A 69 7.39 -0.37 -12.06
C GLU A 69 6.32 0.12 -11.09
N ILE A 70 5.10 -0.39 -11.26
CA ILE A 70 3.97 -0.17 -10.36
C ILE A 70 3.62 -1.49 -9.69
N VAL A 71 3.55 -1.47 -8.37
CA VAL A 71 3.17 -2.63 -7.57
C VAL A 71 1.94 -2.26 -6.73
N THR A 72 0.92 -3.10 -6.82
CA THR A 72 -0.28 -3.05 -5.99
C THR A 72 -0.31 -4.25 -5.05
N LEU A 73 -1.30 -4.34 -4.16
CA LEU A 73 -1.43 -5.47 -3.23
C LEU A 73 -1.47 -6.82 -3.96
N GLU A 74 -2.05 -6.86 -5.16
CA GLU A 74 -2.11 -8.05 -6.01
C GLU A 74 -0.72 -8.57 -6.40
N GLY A 75 0.29 -7.72 -6.41
CA GLY A 75 1.69 -8.08 -6.74
C GLY A 75 2.53 -8.54 -5.56
N VAL A 76 2.04 -8.44 -4.31
CA VAL A 76 2.79 -8.75 -3.06
C VAL A 76 2.01 -9.67 -2.12
N GLN A 77 1.29 -10.64 -2.67
CA GLN A 77 0.32 -11.45 -1.93
C GLN A 77 0.94 -12.30 -0.81
N GLU A 78 2.15 -12.84 -0.97
CA GLU A 78 2.81 -13.63 0.07
C GLU A 78 3.10 -12.78 1.31
N ARG A 79 3.74 -11.62 1.14
CA ARG A 79 4.00 -10.67 2.24
C ARG A 79 2.71 -10.15 2.85
N THR A 80 1.70 -9.91 2.02
CA THR A 80 0.37 -9.50 2.47
C THR A 80 -0.27 -10.55 3.36
N ALA A 81 -0.22 -11.83 2.99
CA ALA A 81 -0.79 -12.93 3.78
C ALA A 81 -0.04 -13.10 5.11
N GLU A 82 1.28 -12.99 5.08
CA GLU A 82 2.11 -13.05 6.30
C GLU A 82 1.70 -11.96 7.29
N PHE A 83 1.78 -10.68 6.88
CA PHE A 83 1.38 -9.56 7.75
C PHE A 83 -0.10 -9.62 8.14
N GLY A 84 -0.98 -10.04 7.23
CA GLY A 84 -2.41 -10.22 7.47
C GLY A 84 -2.72 -11.16 8.65
N THR A 85 -1.90 -12.19 8.84
CA THR A 85 -2.01 -13.10 10.00
C THR A 85 -1.76 -12.35 11.32
N TYR A 86 -0.72 -11.50 11.36
CA TYR A 86 -0.43 -10.68 12.55
C TYR A 86 -1.55 -9.67 12.81
N LEU A 87 -2.09 -9.06 11.75
CA LEU A 87 -3.17 -8.09 11.85
C LEU A 87 -4.44 -8.74 12.42
N ALA A 88 -4.83 -9.91 11.91
CA ALA A 88 -5.97 -10.66 12.37
C ALA A 88 -5.81 -11.12 13.83
N ASN A 89 -4.64 -11.64 14.20
CA ASN A 89 -4.35 -12.12 15.57
C ASN A 89 -4.44 -11.01 16.62
N GLN A 90 -4.25 -9.76 16.24
CA GLN A 90 -4.38 -8.61 17.14
C GLN A 90 -5.77 -7.94 17.08
N GLY A 91 -6.70 -8.47 16.29
CA GLY A 91 -8.01 -7.85 16.08
C GLY A 91 -7.91 -6.49 15.35
N GLY A 92 -6.87 -6.29 14.57
CA GLY A 92 -6.62 -5.04 13.83
C GLY A 92 -7.43 -4.92 12.54
N GLU A 93 -8.19 -5.96 12.20
CA GLU A 93 -9.04 -6.02 11.02
C GLU A 93 -10.52 -6.06 11.46
N GLN A 94 -11.33 -5.17 10.88
CA GLN A 94 -12.79 -5.17 11.07
C GLN A 94 -13.49 -5.13 9.71
N CYS A 95 -13.82 -3.96 9.14
CA CYS A 95 -14.46 -3.90 7.83
C CYS A 95 -13.50 -4.22 6.67
N GLY A 96 -12.18 -4.14 6.87
CA GLY A 96 -11.15 -4.44 5.87
C GLY A 96 -10.96 -3.38 4.77
N PHE A 97 -11.75 -2.30 4.78
CA PHE A 97 -11.73 -1.32 3.70
C PHE A 97 -10.38 -0.59 3.60
N CYS A 98 -9.75 -0.27 4.73
CA CYS A 98 -8.44 0.40 4.77
C CYS A 98 -7.25 -0.55 4.53
N ASN A 99 -7.45 -1.86 4.68
CA ASN A 99 -6.37 -2.85 4.73
C ASN A 99 -5.41 -2.77 3.52
N PRO A 100 -5.86 -2.71 2.25
CA PRO A 100 -4.92 -2.72 1.15
C PRO A 100 -3.90 -1.58 1.17
N GLY A 101 -4.35 -0.35 1.33
CA GLY A 101 -3.45 0.81 1.39
C GLY A 101 -2.57 0.82 2.64
N PHE A 102 -3.13 0.40 3.78
CA PHE A 102 -2.41 0.26 5.03
C PHE A 102 -1.29 -0.79 4.92
N ILE A 103 -1.60 -1.99 4.40
CA ILE A 103 -0.62 -3.07 4.24
C ILE A 103 0.49 -2.64 3.27
N MET A 104 0.17 -2.01 2.15
CA MET A 104 1.18 -1.50 1.21
C MET A 104 2.17 -0.55 1.90
N ASN A 105 1.70 0.32 2.79
CA ASN A 105 2.57 1.21 3.54
C ASN A 105 3.35 0.49 4.65
N VAL A 106 2.78 -0.49 5.33
CA VAL A 106 3.52 -1.29 6.33
C VAL A 106 4.67 -2.05 5.68
N LEU A 107 4.43 -2.69 4.54
CA LEU A 107 5.47 -3.42 3.82
C LEU A 107 6.55 -2.47 3.26
N ALA A 108 6.17 -1.27 2.80
CA ALA A 108 7.13 -0.25 2.37
C ALA A 108 7.96 0.25 3.55
N MET A 109 7.35 0.46 4.71
CA MET A 109 8.04 0.87 5.94
C MET A 109 9.07 -0.19 6.37
N GLU A 110 8.73 -1.48 6.32
CA GLU A 110 9.66 -2.59 6.59
C GLU A 110 10.88 -2.54 5.68
N ASP A 111 10.68 -2.19 4.40
CA ASP A 111 11.78 -2.08 3.43
C ASP A 111 12.62 -0.80 3.58
N GLU A 112 12.06 0.27 4.17
CA GLU A 112 12.68 1.59 4.26
C GLU A 112 13.32 1.89 5.61
N LEU A 113 12.76 1.35 6.70
CA LEU A 113 13.20 1.64 8.06
C LEU A 113 13.80 0.39 8.70
N ASP A 114 14.98 0.56 9.30
CA ASP A 114 15.63 -0.47 10.11
C ASP A 114 15.27 -0.24 11.57
N ASP A 115 14.62 -1.24 12.20
CA ASP A 115 14.21 -1.24 13.60
C ASP A 115 13.47 0.03 14.06
N PRO A 116 12.34 0.40 13.41
CA PRO A 116 11.68 1.67 13.71
C PRO A 116 11.09 1.70 15.12
N THR A 117 11.24 2.85 15.76
CA THR A 117 10.56 3.18 17.03
C THR A 117 9.05 3.28 16.83
N GLU A 118 8.28 3.23 17.91
CA GLU A 118 6.82 3.39 17.86
C GLU A 118 6.41 4.74 17.27
N GLU A 119 7.14 5.81 17.57
CA GLU A 119 6.93 7.14 17.03
C GLU A 119 7.18 7.19 15.52
N GLU A 120 8.21 6.53 15.03
CA GLU A 120 8.52 6.44 13.60
C GLU A 120 7.45 5.64 12.86
N ILE A 121 6.97 4.53 13.44
CA ILE A 121 5.84 3.75 12.89
C ILE A 121 4.59 4.63 12.77
N LYS A 122 4.22 5.34 13.84
CA LYS A 122 3.07 6.24 13.87
C LYS A 122 3.20 7.37 12.85
N ALA A 123 4.39 7.97 12.76
CA ALA A 123 4.65 9.03 11.78
C ALA A 123 4.54 8.52 10.34
N TYR A 124 5.13 7.36 10.04
CA TYR A 124 5.10 6.77 8.70
C TYR A 124 3.66 6.45 8.25
N LEU A 125 2.82 5.98 9.17
CA LEU A 125 1.45 5.55 8.90
C LEU A 125 0.39 6.63 9.16
N SER A 126 0.78 7.84 9.49
CA SER A 126 -0.15 8.95 9.80
C SER A 126 -1.10 9.29 8.65
N GLY A 127 -0.72 8.97 7.42
CA GLY A 127 -1.54 9.13 6.20
C GLY A 127 -2.45 7.94 5.89
N ASN A 128 -2.51 6.89 6.74
CA ASN A 128 -3.37 5.72 6.55
C ASN A 128 -4.53 5.74 7.55
N LEU A 129 -5.70 6.18 7.11
CA LEU A 129 -6.86 6.36 7.97
C LEU A 129 -7.68 5.08 8.10
N CYS A 130 -8.09 4.80 9.34
CA CYS A 130 -9.04 3.74 9.68
C CYS A 130 -10.13 4.29 10.59
N ARG A 131 -11.39 3.96 10.32
CA ARG A 131 -12.53 4.39 11.14
C ARG A 131 -12.93 3.34 12.17
N CYS A 132 -12.44 2.12 12.07
CA CYS A 132 -12.93 0.97 12.87
C CYS A 132 -11.98 0.61 14.02
N SER A 133 -10.67 0.51 13.76
CA SER A 133 -9.71 -0.16 14.67
C SER A 133 -9.25 0.70 15.85
N GLY A 134 -9.31 2.03 15.75
CA GLY A 134 -8.69 2.94 16.72
C GLY A 134 -7.15 2.90 16.71
N TYR A 135 -6.53 2.22 15.73
CA TYR A 135 -5.08 2.13 15.46
C TYR A 135 -4.24 1.31 16.43
N GLU A 136 -4.62 1.13 17.69
CA GLU A 136 -3.81 0.44 18.70
C GLU A 136 -3.58 -1.05 18.37
N SER A 137 -4.60 -1.75 17.89
CA SER A 137 -4.46 -3.14 17.46
C SER A 137 -3.59 -3.28 16.21
N GLN A 138 -3.67 -2.31 15.29
CA GLN A 138 -2.79 -2.24 14.13
C GLN A 138 -1.33 -2.02 14.54
N LEU A 139 -1.07 -1.12 15.47
CA LEU A 139 0.27 -0.86 16.00
C LEU A 139 0.88 -2.11 16.66
N ARG A 140 0.10 -2.84 17.48
CA ARG A 140 0.56 -4.11 18.08
C ARG A 140 0.89 -5.15 17.02
N ALA A 141 0.05 -5.26 15.99
CA ALA A 141 0.28 -6.18 14.88
C ALA A 141 1.59 -5.88 14.15
N ILE A 142 1.86 -4.60 13.86
CA ILE A 142 3.10 -4.16 13.21
C ILE A 142 4.31 -4.50 14.08
N LYS A 143 4.28 -4.17 15.38
CA LYS A 143 5.39 -4.46 16.29
C LYS A 143 5.69 -5.96 16.36
N ASN A 144 4.66 -6.81 16.45
CA ASN A 144 4.82 -8.26 16.44
C ASN A 144 5.39 -8.76 15.10
N TYR A 145 4.90 -8.22 14.00
CA TYR A 145 5.38 -8.58 12.67
C TYR A 145 6.87 -8.20 12.47
N LEU A 146 7.25 -6.99 12.81
CA LEU A 146 8.63 -6.53 12.69
C LEU A 146 9.60 -7.31 13.59
N ASN A 147 9.13 -7.82 14.72
CA ASN A 147 9.94 -8.61 15.66
C ASN A 147 9.94 -10.12 15.36
N ARG A 148 9.24 -10.61 14.35
CA ARG A 148 9.04 -12.04 14.07
C ARG A 148 10.33 -12.87 13.92
N ASN A 149 11.41 -12.23 13.50
CA ASN A 149 12.71 -12.90 13.30
C ASN A 149 13.66 -12.73 14.50
N ARG A 150 13.27 -11.97 15.55
CA ARG A 150 14.14 -11.72 16.72
C ARG A 150 14.02 -12.80 17.78
N ASP A 151 12.94 -13.58 17.78
CA ASP A 151 12.69 -14.66 18.77
C ASP A 151 13.30 -16.00 18.34
N ILE A 152 14.18 -16.02 17.30
CA ILE A 152 14.79 -17.25 16.75
C ILE A 152 16.30 -17.37 17.11
N GLU A 153 16.83 -16.45 17.94
CA GLU A 153 18.21 -16.57 18.48
C GLU A 153 18.27 -17.10 19.91
#